data_cef3ae28dff5b83f9ded0c8f43ad3f80
#
_entry.id   cef3ae28dff5b83f9ded0c8f43ad3f80
#
_cell.length_a   1.000
_cell.length_b   1.000
_cell.length_c   1.000
_cell.angle_alpha   90.00
_cell.angle_beta   90.00
_cell.angle_gamma   90.00
#
_symmetry.space_group_name_H-M   'P 1'
#
loop_
_entity.id
_entity.type
_entity.pdbx_description
1 polymer ?
#
loop_
_entity_poly.entity_id
_entity_poly.type
_entity_poly.pdbx_seq_one_letter_code
_entity_poly.pdbx_strand_id
1 'polypeptide(L)'
;MPSQSPTESCCPTQTPDDIDLPALRERYRQERDKRLRTDGSKQYVELANEFAEYAEVDPHTPPMVRDPISEEVDVAVLGGGFAGLLSAVALKKVGVEDVRIIEMGGDFGGVWYWNRFPGIQCDNDAYCYMPLLEELNYMPTKKFADGAEIYEHCRRIGKHFGLYDSAIFSTQVRTLRWDEPIKRWRVSTNRGDDIRARFVVMASGSFNRPKLPGIPGIKDFKGHSFHTSRWDYEYTGGDASGGLDKLADKRVAIIGTGATSVQVVPFLGRHAEHLYVFQRTPSSVDQRNNQPTDPEWVKSLKPGWQKERQRNFHAWAFEAPVPGRPDFVCDFWTEVGRNMAAKLAEMDDPAALFAEQLTELREQVDYQVMERLRRRIDDIVEDTQTAEALKPYYRFLCKRPCSNDDYLPTFNRSNVTLVDVSQTKGVERVTEKGVVAGGVEYEVDCIIFASGFEITTEISRRYAIDAIEGREGLSLFDQWRDGYKTLHGMTSHGFPNQFFMGFTQAGVAASNSAMYEQQGEHIAYIIAAALARGATAVEPSQEAQDEWRRVIRETAVPNTQFELECTPGYYNNEGGGGGEGIRSHLGEPFGPGFYAFGELLAEWRGKGDLDGLVLGTR
;
A
#
# COMPACT_ATOMS: atom_id res chain seq x y z
N MET A 1 4.18 -25.67 -22.73
CA MET A 1 5.09 -24.68 -23.34
C MET A 1 6.29 -24.59 -22.44
N PRO A 2 7.54 -24.50 -22.93
CA PRO A 2 8.70 -24.42 -22.06
C PRO A 2 8.64 -23.15 -21.22
N SER A 3 9.02 -23.26 -19.93
CA SER A 3 9.15 -22.16 -18.99
C SER A 3 10.16 -21.14 -19.54
N GLN A 4 9.69 -19.91 -19.83
CA GLN A 4 10.58 -18.84 -20.25
C GLN A 4 11.51 -18.52 -19.06
N SER A 5 12.82 -18.65 -19.28
CA SER A 5 13.81 -18.15 -18.34
C SER A 5 13.67 -16.61 -18.25
N PRO A 6 13.89 -15.99 -17.08
CA PRO A 6 13.77 -14.53 -16.91
C PRO A 6 14.78 -13.70 -17.73
N THR A 7 15.58 -14.33 -18.57
CA THR A 7 16.59 -13.71 -19.44
C THR A 7 16.16 -13.59 -20.90
N GLU A 8 15.02 -14.15 -21.32
CA GLU A 8 14.46 -13.90 -22.65
C GLU A 8 13.90 -12.48 -22.68
N SER A 9 14.30 -11.70 -23.67
CA SER A 9 13.82 -10.33 -23.87
C SER A 9 12.30 -10.31 -23.92
N CYS A 10 11.67 -9.70 -22.93
CA CYS A 10 10.24 -9.55 -22.88
C CYS A 10 9.80 -8.66 -24.05
N CYS A 11 9.03 -9.23 -24.97
CA CYS A 11 8.53 -8.51 -26.13
C CYS A 11 7.51 -7.44 -25.70
N PRO A 12 7.43 -6.31 -26.42
CA PRO A 12 6.34 -5.37 -26.28
C PRO A 12 5.00 -6.09 -26.43
N THR A 13 4.01 -5.70 -25.65
CA THR A 13 2.66 -6.25 -25.79
C THR A 13 2.00 -5.66 -27.03
N GLN A 14 1.34 -6.48 -27.83
CA GLN A 14 0.53 -5.96 -28.93
C GLN A 14 -0.62 -5.14 -28.39
N THR A 15 -0.63 -3.86 -28.71
CA THR A 15 -1.69 -2.92 -28.34
C THR A 15 -2.39 -2.40 -29.59
N PRO A 16 -3.69 -2.05 -29.48
CA PRO A 16 -4.39 -1.45 -30.61
C PRO A 16 -3.82 -0.09 -31.01
N ASP A 17 -3.56 0.11 -32.30
CA ASP A 17 -3.15 1.41 -32.84
C ASP A 17 -4.35 2.24 -33.32
N ASP A 18 -5.52 1.62 -33.50
CA ASP A 18 -6.76 2.20 -34.01
C ASP A 18 -7.63 2.82 -32.90
N ILE A 19 -7.04 3.68 -32.06
CA ILE A 19 -7.75 4.36 -30.99
C ILE A 19 -8.11 5.80 -31.34
N ASP A 20 -9.36 6.21 -31.04
CA ASP A 20 -9.81 7.60 -31.11
C ASP A 20 -9.50 8.29 -29.77
N LEU A 21 -8.30 8.89 -29.64
CA LEU A 21 -7.87 9.56 -28.42
C LEU A 21 -8.83 10.67 -27.95
N PRO A 22 -9.32 11.58 -28.82
CA PRO A 22 -10.30 12.60 -28.41
C PRO A 22 -11.57 11.98 -27.82
N ALA A 23 -12.13 10.97 -28.46
CA ALA A 23 -13.34 10.29 -27.96
C ALA A 23 -13.07 9.57 -26.63
N LEU A 24 -11.91 8.91 -26.47
CA LEU A 24 -11.54 8.25 -25.22
C LEU A 24 -11.31 9.23 -24.08
N ARG A 25 -10.63 10.38 -24.31
CA ARG A 25 -10.47 11.42 -23.30
C ARG A 25 -11.83 11.93 -22.79
N GLU A 26 -12.77 12.18 -23.71
CA GLU A 26 -14.12 12.60 -23.34
C GLU A 26 -14.86 11.50 -22.56
N ARG A 27 -14.75 10.24 -22.97
CA ARG A 27 -15.34 9.10 -22.25
C ARG A 27 -14.76 8.98 -20.85
N TYR A 28 -13.44 9.10 -20.68
CA TYR A 28 -12.79 9.03 -19.37
C TYR A 28 -13.27 10.15 -18.44
N ARG A 29 -13.42 11.37 -18.98
CA ARG A 29 -13.96 12.51 -18.24
C ARG A 29 -15.40 12.23 -17.77
N GLN A 30 -16.29 11.75 -18.65
CA GLN A 30 -17.67 11.41 -18.32
C GLN A 30 -17.75 10.33 -17.23
N GLU A 31 -16.94 9.28 -17.35
CA GLU A 31 -16.90 8.20 -16.38
C GLU A 31 -16.34 8.64 -15.02
N ARG A 32 -15.37 9.56 -15.01
CA ARG A 32 -14.89 10.21 -13.79
C ARG A 32 -16.00 11.03 -13.13
N ASP A 33 -16.61 11.95 -13.87
CA ASP A 33 -17.62 12.89 -13.37
C ASP A 33 -18.85 12.17 -12.82
N LYS A 34 -19.24 11.07 -13.45
CA LYS A 34 -20.31 10.16 -13.00
C LYS A 34 -20.06 9.65 -11.57
N ARG A 35 -18.81 9.49 -11.14
CA ARG A 35 -18.41 8.89 -9.85
C ARG A 35 -17.97 9.89 -8.80
N LEU A 36 -17.73 11.15 -9.18
CA LEU A 36 -17.33 12.20 -8.24
C LEU A 36 -18.42 12.48 -7.20
N ARG A 37 -18.03 12.47 -5.93
CA ARG A 37 -18.86 12.83 -4.78
C ARG A 37 -18.38 14.17 -4.21
N THR A 38 -19.31 14.97 -3.72
CA THR A 38 -18.99 16.27 -3.08
C THR A 38 -18.47 16.13 -1.65
N ASP A 39 -18.74 15.00 -1.00
CA ASP A 39 -18.31 14.68 0.36
C ASP A 39 -16.89 14.07 0.44
N GLY A 40 -16.28 13.72 -0.71
CA GLY A 40 -14.91 13.21 -0.77
C GLY A 40 -14.64 12.09 0.23
N SER A 41 -13.59 12.20 1.04
CA SER A 41 -13.25 11.22 2.08
C SER A 41 -14.26 11.14 3.24
N LYS A 42 -15.13 12.15 3.42
CA LYS A 42 -16.19 12.13 4.44
C LYS A 42 -17.30 11.10 4.14
N GLN A 43 -17.29 10.50 2.95
CA GLN A 43 -18.16 9.37 2.62
C GLN A 43 -17.89 8.11 3.45
N TYR A 44 -16.80 8.08 4.21
CA TYR A 44 -16.42 6.94 5.05
C TYR A 44 -16.61 7.26 6.52
N VAL A 45 -17.18 6.30 7.26
CA VAL A 45 -17.34 6.43 8.72
C VAL A 45 -16.03 6.20 9.43
N GLU A 46 -15.86 6.84 10.57
CA GLU A 46 -14.75 6.59 11.46
C GLU A 46 -14.96 5.27 12.22
N LEU A 47 -13.93 4.42 12.24
CA LEU A 47 -13.95 3.14 12.96
C LEU A 47 -13.67 3.37 14.46
N ALA A 48 -14.65 4.00 15.13
CA ALA A 48 -14.66 4.26 16.55
C ALA A 48 -16.02 3.89 17.13
N ASN A 49 -16.13 3.78 18.45
CA ASN A 49 -17.35 3.43 19.16
C ASN A 49 -17.99 2.15 18.60
N GLU A 50 -19.16 2.30 18.05
CA GLU A 50 -19.99 1.22 17.51
C GLU A 50 -19.45 0.53 16.25
N PHE A 51 -18.44 1.12 15.58
CA PHE A 51 -17.75 0.54 14.42
C PHE A 51 -16.32 0.09 14.76
N ALA A 52 -15.91 0.16 16.03
CA ALA A 52 -14.57 -0.20 16.46
C ALA A 52 -14.23 -1.67 16.15
N GLU A 53 -15.23 -2.56 16.19
CA GLU A 53 -15.06 -3.99 15.90
C GLU A 53 -14.43 -4.27 14.53
N TYR A 54 -14.75 -3.47 13.51
CA TYR A 54 -14.19 -3.62 12.16
C TYR A 54 -12.67 -3.33 12.07
N ALA A 55 -12.09 -2.72 13.09
CA ALA A 55 -10.65 -2.39 13.15
C ALA A 55 -9.92 -3.04 14.34
N GLU A 56 -10.56 -3.11 15.51
CA GLU A 56 -9.89 -3.48 16.77
C GLU A 56 -9.94 -4.97 17.09
N VAL A 57 -10.90 -5.72 16.52
CA VAL A 57 -10.97 -7.17 16.73
C VAL A 57 -9.90 -7.87 15.91
N ASP A 58 -9.14 -8.74 16.56
CA ASP A 58 -8.19 -9.65 15.91
C ASP A 58 -8.85 -11.04 15.74
N PRO A 59 -9.25 -11.42 14.51
CA PRO A 59 -9.87 -12.71 14.27
C PRO A 59 -8.85 -13.86 14.22
N HIS A 60 -7.56 -13.57 14.26
CA HIS A 60 -6.49 -14.54 14.04
C HIS A 60 -5.79 -14.99 15.31
N THR A 61 -5.91 -14.20 16.38
CA THR A 61 -5.24 -14.50 17.67
C THR A 61 -6.22 -14.27 18.82
N PRO A 62 -6.38 -15.21 19.74
CA PRO A 62 -7.23 -15.03 20.91
C PRO A 62 -6.80 -13.81 21.73
N PRO A 63 -7.74 -13.13 22.40
CA PRO A 63 -7.40 -12.00 23.28
C PRO A 63 -6.35 -12.40 24.32
N MET A 64 -5.24 -11.67 24.36
CA MET A 64 -4.19 -11.88 25.35
C MET A 64 -4.51 -11.08 26.62
N VAL A 65 -4.35 -11.70 27.77
CA VAL A 65 -4.40 -11.04 29.08
C VAL A 65 -2.99 -11.04 29.66
N ARG A 66 -2.46 -9.88 30.02
CA ARG A 66 -1.19 -9.69 30.71
C ARG A 66 -1.24 -8.46 31.59
N ASP A 67 -0.36 -8.38 32.55
CA ASP A 67 -0.15 -7.19 33.37
C ASP A 67 0.45 -6.05 32.52
N PRO A 68 0.18 -4.77 32.88
CA PRO A 68 0.83 -3.62 32.28
C PRO A 68 2.36 -3.68 32.41
N ILE A 69 3.06 -3.29 31.34
CA ILE A 69 4.51 -3.21 31.28
C ILE A 69 4.94 -1.79 31.64
N SER A 70 5.91 -1.65 32.55
CA SER A 70 6.58 -0.39 32.83
C SER A 70 8.09 -0.60 32.68
N GLU A 71 8.68 -0.02 31.64
CA GLU A 71 10.09 -0.21 31.30
C GLU A 71 10.69 1.02 30.62
N GLU A 72 12.04 1.06 30.61
CA GLU A 72 12.80 2.02 29.81
C GLU A 72 13.54 1.26 28.71
N VAL A 73 13.54 1.81 27.49
CA VAL A 73 14.22 1.23 26.33
C VAL A 73 14.93 2.31 25.53
N ASP A 74 15.96 1.94 24.78
CA ASP A 74 16.57 2.89 23.85
C ASP A 74 15.65 3.18 22.66
N VAL A 75 15.09 2.18 22.01
CA VAL A 75 14.26 2.38 20.82
C VAL A 75 12.93 1.64 20.93
N ALA A 76 11.82 2.35 20.75
CA ALA A 76 10.52 1.75 20.49
C ALA A 76 10.19 1.83 19.00
N VAL A 77 9.96 0.69 18.35
CA VAL A 77 9.51 0.57 16.96
C VAL A 77 8.02 0.25 16.96
N LEU A 78 7.20 1.09 16.34
CA LEU A 78 5.75 0.98 16.36
C LEU A 78 5.25 0.33 15.06
N GLY A 79 4.93 -0.95 15.15
CA GLY A 79 4.47 -1.82 14.06
C GLY A 79 5.44 -2.95 13.77
N GLY A 80 4.88 -4.15 13.53
CA GLY A 80 5.60 -5.40 13.25
C GLY A 80 5.49 -5.88 11.80
N GLY A 81 5.12 -4.98 10.86
CA GLY A 81 5.16 -5.23 9.42
C GLY A 81 6.58 -5.07 8.85
N PHE A 82 6.73 -5.10 7.52
CA PHE A 82 8.04 -4.94 6.87
C PHE A 82 8.80 -3.69 7.32
N ALA A 83 8.13 -2.56 7.47
CA ALA A 83 8.78 -1.34 7.94
C ALA A 83 9.43 -1.52 9.33
N GLY A 84 8.68 -2.09 10.27
CA GLY A 84 9.19 -2.33 11.63
C GLY A 84 10.27 -3.40 11.69
N LEU A 85 10.08 -4.51 10.97
CA LEU A 85 11.08 -5.58 10.88
C LEU A 85 12.40 -5.06 10.30
N LEU A 86 12.35 -4.33 9.18
CA LEU A 86 13.54 -3.79 8.52
C LEU A 86 14.23 -2.70 9.36
N SER A 87 13.47 -1.87 10.08
CA SER A 87 14.04 -0.93 11.07
C SER A 87 14.79 -1.66 12.18
N ALA A 88 14.16 -2.68 12.78
CA ALA A 88 14.77 -3.44 13.86
C ALA A 88 16.03 -4.18 13.39
N VAL A 89 16.00 -4.76 12.17
CA VAL A 89 17.18 -5.38 11.55
C VAL A 89 18.30 -4.36 11.33
N ALA A 90 17.96 -3.17 10.80
CA ALA A 90 18.95 -2.11 10.57
C ALA A 90 19.57 -1.61 11.88
N LEU A 91 18.77 -1.44 12.94
CA LEU A 91 19.25 -1.08 14.28
C LEU A 91 20.24 -2.12 14.83
N LYS A 92 19.90 -3.40 14.74
CA LYS A 92 20.80 -4.49 15.17
C LYS A 92 22.11 -4.50 14.39
N LYS A 93 22.07 -4.29 13.09
CA LYS A 93 23.27 -4.24 12.22
C LYS A 93 24.26 -3.12 12.62
N VAL A 94 23.76 -2.04 13.25
CA VAL A 94 24.61 -0.95 13.75
C VAL A 94 24.90 -1.04 15.26
N GLY A 95 24.55 -2.16 15.91
CA GLY A 95 24.85 -2.43 17.33
C GLY A 95 23.88 -1.80 18.31
N VAL A 96 22.68 -1.42 17.90
CA VAL A 96 21.60 -0.95 18.79
C VAL A 96 20.73 -2.15 19.18
N GLU A 97 20.92 -2.67 20.38
CA GLU A 97 20.32 -3.94 20.85
C GLU A 97 19.06 -3.73 21.70
N ASP A 98 18.98 -2.61 22.45
CA ASP A 98 17.83 -2.33 23.34
C ASP A 98 16.66 -1.73 22.54
N VAL A 99 15.95 -2.64 21.84
CA VAL A 99 14.83 -2.33 20.95
C VAL A 99 13.57 -3.02 21.44
N ARG A 100 12.45 -2.30 21.47
CA ARG A 100 11.11 -2.86 21.71
C ARG A 100 10.22 -2.64 20.49
N ILE A 101 9.67 -3.73 19.94
CA ILE A 101 8.73 -3.67 18.80
C ILE A 101 7.32 -3.82 19.37
N ILE A 102 6.44 -2.85 19.14
CA ILE A 102 5.07 -2.86 19.64
C ILE A 102 4.12 -3.10 18.45
N GLU A 103 3.43 -4.25 18.44
CA GLU A 103 2.57 -4.67 17.34
C GLU A 103 1.14 -4.93 17.83
N MET A 104 0.16 -4.39 17.09
CA MET A 104 -1.26 -4.55 17.40
C MET A 104 -1.74 -5.98 17.12
N GLY A 105 -1.20 -6.64 16.12
CA GLY A 105 -1.49 -8.05 15.79
C GLY A 105 -0.83 -9.02 16.75
N GLY A 106 -1.30 -10.28 16.70
CA GLY A 106 -0.76 -11.35 17.53
C GLY A 106 0.60 -11.90 17.08
N ASP A 107 1.13 -11.44 15.94
CA ASP A 107 2.45 -11.83 15.40
C ASP A 107 2.98 -10.76 14.45
N PHE A 108 4.24 -10.91 14.02
CA PHE A 108 4.79 -10.12 12.93
C PHE A 108 4.02 -10.36 11.63
N GLY A 109 4.05 -9.36 10.73
CA GLY A 109 3.47 -9.51 9.40
C GLY A 109 2.79 -8.25 8.86
N GLY A 110 2.29 -7.37 9.72
CA GLY A 110 1.59 -6.17 9.30
C GLY A 110 0.42 -6.49 8.36
N VAL A 111 0.42 -5.95 7.14
CA VAL A 111 -0.66 -6.22 6.16
C VAL A 111 -0.85 -7.70 5.86
N TRP A 112 0.19 -8.54 5.95
CA TRP A 112 0.13 -9.98 5.71
C TRP A 112 -0.35 -10.77 6.91
N TYR A 113 -0.28 -10.20 8.10
CA TYR A 113 -0.94 -10.70 9.29
C TYR A 113 -2.45 -10.44 9.25
N TRP A 114 -2.85 -9.20 8.90
CA TRP A 114 -4.24 -8.77 8.94
C TRP A 114 -5.06 -9.22 7.73
N ASN A 115 -4.47 -9.23 6.54
CA ASN A 115 -5.16 -9.63 5.32
C ASN A 115 -4.89 -11.10 5.03
N ARG A 116 -5.84 -11.93 5.43
CA ARG A 116 -5.81 -13.37 5.19
C ARG A 116 -7.04 -13.86 4.42
N PHE A 117 -7.66 -12.97 3.65
CA PHE A 117 -8.79 -13.34 2.82
C PHE A 117 -8.40 -14.38 1.75
N PRO A 118 -9.37 -15.21 1.26
CA PRO A 118 -9.09 -16.26 0.28
C PRO A 118 -8.46 -15.73 -0.99
N GLY A 119 -7.40 -16.38 -1.46
CA GLY A 119 -6.71 -16.04 -2.69
C GLY A 119 -5.79 -14.83 -2.62
N ILE A 120 -5.51 -14.31 -1.42
CA ILE A 120 -4.56 -13.21 -1.26
C ILE A 120 -3.17 -13.58 -1.77
N GLN A 121 -2.63 -12.75 -2.68
CA GLN A 121 -1.29 -12.87 -3.24
C GLN A 121 -0.65 -11.49 -3.38
N CYS A 122 0.67 -11.47 -3.47
CA CYS A 122 1.38 -10.26 -3.91
C CYS A 122 1.02 -9.96 -5.37
N ASP A 123 0.82 -8.70 -5.70
CA ASP A 123 0.62 -8.21 -7.07
C ASP A 123 1.90 -7.59 -7.66
N ASN A 124 2.97 -7.58 -6.88
CA ASN A 124 4.33 -7.29 -7.33
C ASN A 124 5.11 -8.60 -7.44
N ASP A 125 6.13 -8.58 -8.29
CA ASP A 125 7.15 -9.63 -8.35
C ASP A 125 7.73 -9.91 -6.96
N ALA A 126 7.52 -11.12 -6.44
CA ALA A 126 7.89 -11.50 -5.07
C ALA A 126 9.41 -11.43 -4.85
N TYR A 127 10.20 -11.64 -5.91
CA TYR A 127 11.66 -11.53 -5.86
C TYR A 127 12.14 -10.09 -5.63
N CYS A 128 11.32 -9.10 -6.00
CA CYS A 128 11.55 -7.69 -5.68
C CYS A 128 10.91 -7.28 -4.35
N TYR A 129 9.72 -7.84 -4.05
CA TYR A 129 8.88 -7.37 -2.95
C TYR A 129 9.26 -7.94 -1.59
N MET A 130 9.59 -9.24 -1.50
CA MET A 130 9.97 -9.87 -0.24
C MET A 130 11.40 -9.45 0.12
N PRO A 131 11.63 -8.77 1.25
CA PRO A 131 12.95 -8.22 1.57
C PRO A 131 13.92 -9.30 2.08
N LEU A 132 15.22 -9.01 2.01
CA LEU A 132 16.29 -9.82 2.61
C LEU A 132 16.36 -11.26 2.08
N LEU A 133 15.96 -11.52 0.83
CA LEU A 133 15.95 -12.88 0.26
C LEU A 133 17.35 -13.49 0.20
N GLU A 134 18.35 -12.72 -0.23
CA GLU A 134 19.74 -13.18 -0.29
C GLU A 134 20.30 -13.43 1.11
N GLU A 135 20.04 -12.51 2.05
CA GLU A 135 20.54 -12.60 3.42
C GLU A 135 19.96 -13.80 4.18
N LEU A 136 18.69 -14.11 3.92
CA LEU A 136 18.00 -15.26 4.51
C LEU A 136 18.17 -16.56 3.72
N ASN A 137 18.88 -16.50 2.59
CA ASN A 137 19.00 -17.61 1.64
C ASN A 137 17.64 -18.26 1.33
N TYR A 138 16.65 -17.42 1.03
CA TYR A 138 15.29 -17.83 0.73
C TYR A 138 14.89 -17.43 -0.68
N MET A 139 14.17 -18.29 -1.37
CA MET A 139 13.60 -18.03 -2.68
C MET A 139 12.09 -18.24 -2.64
N PRO A 140 11.28 -17.24 -3.02
CA PRO A 140 9.83 -17.38 -3.15
C PRO A 140 9.46 -18.55 -4.07
N THR A 141 8.37 -19.24 -3.76
CA THR A 141 7.97 -20.44 -4.51
C THR A 141 7.42 -20.13 -5.91
N LYS A 142 7.00 -18.89 -6.13
CA LYS A 142 6.47 -18.40 -7.41
C LYS A 142 6.61 -16.88 -7.53
N LYS A 143 6.46 -16.38 -8.76
CA LYS A 143 6.61 -14.95 -9.07
C LYS A 143 5.69 -14.06 -8.24
N PHE A 144 4.42 -14.42 -8.10
CA PHE A 144 3.46 -13.73 -7.25
C PHE A 144 3.16 -14.63 -6.05
N ALA A 145 3.92 -14.44 -4.96
CA ALA A 145 3.82 -15.27 -3.77
C ALA A 145 2.46 -15.15 -3.08
N ASP A 146 1.98 -16.24 -2.50
CA ASP A 146 0.76 -16.24 -1.70
C ASP A 146 0.95 -15.46 -0.40
N GLY A 147 -0.11 -14.87 0.12
CA GLY A 147 -0.07 -14.11 1.36
C GLY A 147 0.46 -14.93 2.55
N ALA A 148 0.14 -16.22 2.61
CA ALA A 148 0.66 -17.12 3.63
C ALA A 148 2.19 -17.28 3.57
N GLU A 149 2.76 -17.37 2.38
CA GLU A 149 4.22 -17.44 2.17
C GLU A 149 4.91 -16.15 2.62
N ILE A 150 4.33 -14.99 2.28
CA ILE A 150 4.89 -13.68 2.68
C ILE A 150 4.75 -13.48 4.19
N TYR A 151 3.64 -13.90 4.79
CA TYR A 151 3.46 -13.88 6.24
C TYR A 151 4.51 -14.74 6.95
N GLU A 152 4.75 -15.97 6.48
CA GLU A 152 5.81 -16.83 7.03
C GLU A 152 7.21 -16.23 6.79
N HIS A 153 7.40 -15.46 5.72
CA HIS A 153 8.65 -14.74 5.51
C HIS A 153 8.87 -13.63 6.56
N CYS A 154 7.84 -12.89 6.95
CA CYS A 154 7.92 -11.95 8.07
C CYS A 154 8.36 -12.65 9.37
N ARG A 155 7.76 -13.81 9.64
CA ARG A 155 8.14 -14.64 10.80
C ARG A 155 9.57 -15.14 10.70
N ARG A 156 10.02 -15.51 9.50
CA ARG A 156 11.42 -15.93 9.22
C ARG A 156 12.40 -14.81 9.53
N ILE A 157 12.11 -13.57 9.12
CA ILE A 157 12.90 -12.39 9.48
C ILE A 157 12.95 -12.25 11.00
N GLY A 158 11.79 -12.27 11.66
CA GLY A 158 11.70 -12.14 13.12
C GLY A 158 12.52 -13.19 13.87
N LYS A 159 12.48 -14.44 13.43
CA LYS A 159 13.25 -15.56 14.01
C LYS A 159 14.74 -15.42 13.74
N HIS A 160 15.12 -15.17 12.48
CA HIS A 160 16.53 -15.11 12.06
C HIS A 160 17.29 -14.02 12.82
N PHE A 161 16.69 -12.87 13.00
CA PHE A 161 17.31 -11.75 13.70
C PHE A 161 16.98 -11.70 15.20
N GLY A 162 16.32 -12.71 15.77
CA GLY A 162 15.97 -12.78 17.20
C GLY A 162 15.06 -11.63 17.66
N LEU A 163 14.11 -11.19 16.83
CA LEU A 163 13.26 -10.04 17.14
C LEU A 163 12.06 -10.40 18.03
N TYR A 164 11.74 -11.67 18.19
CA TYR A 164 10.61 -12.11 19.02
C TYR A 164 10.81 -11.76 20.51
N ASP A 165 12.03 -11.81 21.01
CA ASP A 165 12.35 -11.46 22.40
C ASP A 165 12.16 -9.94 22.66
N SER A 166 12.20 -9.14 21.62
CA SER A 166 12.00 -7.69 21.65
C SER A 166 10.57 -7.26 21.32
N ALA A 167 9.65 -8.20 21.03
CA ALA A 167 8.32 -7.87 20.55
C ALA A 167 7.25 -7.93 21.65
N ILE A 168 6.34 -6.95 21.63
CA ILE A 168 5.11 -6.92 22.40
C ILE A 168 3.94 -6.97 21.42
N PHE A 169 3.33 -8.14 21.29
CA PHE A 169 2.20 -8.39 20.40
C PHE A 169 0.86 -8.06 21.05
N SER A 170 -0.20 -8.05 20.24
CA SER A 170 -1.59 -7.77 20.63
C SER A 170 -1.70 -6.49 21.45
N THR A 171 -0.91 -5.48 21.11
CA THR A 171 -0.74 -4.24 21.89
C THR A 171 -0.78 -3.04 20.96
N GLN A 172 -1.78 -2.18 21.15
CA GLN A 172 -1.97 -0.96 20.36
C GLN A 172 -1.44 0.24 21.11
N VAL A 173 -0.56 1.02 20.49
CA VAL A 173 -0.14 2.33 21.02
C VAL A 173 -1.31 3.30 20.93
N ARG A 174 -1.59 4.00 22.05
CA ARG A 174 -2.65 5.00 22.14
C ARG A 174 -2.10 6.42 22.15
N THR A 175 -1.03 6.68 22.90
CA THR A 175 -0.44 8.03 22.93
C THR A 175 1.07 7.99 22.91
N LEU A 176 1.65 9.01 22.29
CA LEU A 176 3.08 9.32 22.34
C LEU A 176 3.24 10.73 22.88
N ARG A 177 3.95 10.89 24.00
CA ARG A 177 4.21 12.20 24.60
C ARG A 177 5.68 12.36 24.94
N TRP A 178 6.29 13.43 24.44
CA TRP A 178 7.65 13.77 24.80
C TRP A 178 7.72 14.29 26.24
N ASP A 179 8.52 13.67 27.05
CA ASP A 179 8.78 14.06 28.43
C ASP A 179 10.13 14.80 28.50
N GLU A 180 10.08 16.13 28.48
CA GLU A 180 11.26 16.98 28.42
C GLU A 180 12.22 16.78 29.61
N PRO A 181 11.75 16.65 30.87
CA PRO A 181 12.61 16.37 32.02
C PRO A 181 13.47 15.13 31.90
N ILE A 182 12.93 14.04 31.38
CA ILE A 182 13.66 12.77 31.27
C ILE A 182 14.22 12.52 29.86
N LYS A 183 13.94 13.41 28.88
CA LYS A 183 14.36 13.30 27.46
C LYS A 183 13.97 11.95 26.83
N ARG A 184 12.72 11.54 27.06
CA ARG A 184 12.16 10.28 26.55
C ARG A 184 10.73 10.47 26.09
N TRP A 185 10.32 9.63 25.17
CA TRP A 185 8.92 9.46 24.81
C TRP A 185 8.22 8.54 25.79
N ARG A 186 7.07 8.98 26.32
CA ARG A 186 6.12 8.10 27.00
C ARG A 186 5.19 7.49 26.00
N VAL A 187 5.29 6.18 25.84
CA VAL A 187 4.46 5.37 24.94
C VAL A 187 3.41 4.68 25.79
N SER A 188 2.15 5.10 25.66
CA SER A 188 1.02 4.48 26.37
C SER A 188 0.24 3.59 25.42
N THR A 189 -0.26 2.47 25.93
CA THR A 189 -0.97 1.46 25.11
C THR A 189 -2.39 1.20 25.62
N ASN A 190 -3.17 0.47 24.84
CA ASN A 190 -4.50 -0.01 25.22
C ASN A 190 -4.48 -1.01 26.39
N ARG A 191 -3.27 -1.40 26.87
CA ARG A 191 -3.08 -2.33 27.99
C ARG A 191 -2.58 -1.66 29.26
N GLY A 192 -2.51 -0.31 29.26
CA GLY A 192 -2.04 0.48 30.38
C GLY A 192 -0.52 0.47 30.56
N ASP A 193 0.23 0.12 29.52
CA ASP A 193 1.69 0.17 29.55
C ASP A 193 2.20 1.61 29.62
N ASP A 194 3.35 1.81 30.30
CA ASP A 194 4.17 3.04 30.33
C ASP A 194 5.60 2.67 29.89
N ILE A 195 5.83 2.71 28.57
CA ILE A 195 7.14 2.43 27.99
C ILE A 195 7.83 3.77 27.74
N ARG A 196 9.01 3.96 28.35
CA ARG A 196 9.80 5.19 28.23
C ARG A 196 10.93 4.96 27.25
N ALA A 197 10.72 5.35 26.00
CA ALA A 197 11.66 5.16 24.91
C ALA A 197 12.52 6.41 24.67
N ARG A 198 13.82 6.23 24.51
CA ARG A 198 14.71 7.31 24.10
C ARG A 198 14.43 7.74 22.67
N PHE A 199 14.24 6.79 21.78
CA PHE A 199 13.88 6.99 20.37
C PHE A 199 12.59 6.26 20.04
N VAL A 200 11.80 6.82 19.11
CA VAL A 200 10.59 6.20 18.58
C VAL A 200 10.66 6.15 17.06
N VAL A 201 10.43 4.97 16.48
CA VAL A 201 10.32 4.77 15.03
C VAL A 201 8.87 4.43 14.68
N MET A 202 8.20 5.33 13.96
CA MET A 202 6.83 5.15 13.49
C MET A 202 6.85 4.28 12.23
N ALA A 203 6.55 2.99 12.37
CA ALA A 203 6.57 1.98 11.31
C ALA A 203 5.18 1.36 11.06
N SER A 204 4.11 2.12 11.32
CA SER A 204 2.72 1.63 11.29
C SER A 204 2.19 1.29 9.89
N GLY A 205 2.91 1.60 8.82
CA GLY A 205 2.49 1.34 7.44
C GLY A 205 1.29 2.20 7.00
N SER A 206 0.90 2.05 5.72
CA SER A 206 -0.19 2.82 5.11
C SER A 206 -1.53 2.07 5.06
N PHE A 207 -1.51 0.74 5.18
CA PHE A 207 -2.69 -0.13 5.09
C PHE A 207 -3.02 -0.79 6.43
N ASN A 208 -2.96 -0.02 7.52
CA ASN A 208 -3.17 -0.54 8.87
C ASN A 208 -4.62 -0.43 9.35
N ARG A 209 -5.32 0.65 8.98
CA ARG A 209 -6.69 0.91 9.41
C ARG A 209 -7.69 0.67 8.29
N PRO A 210 -8.66 -0.28 8.45
CA PRO A 210 -9.72 -0.50 7.47
C PRO A 210 -10.57 0.76 7.26
N LYS A 211 -11.23 0.83 6.12
CA LYS A 211 -12.13 1.92 5.76
C LYS A 211 -13.54 1.36 5.52
N LEU A 212 -14.54 1.91 6.19
CA LEU A 212 -15.93 1.47 6.07
C LEU A 212 -16.77 2.57 5.41
N PRO A 213 -17.57 2.25 4.36
CA PRO A 213 -18.42 3.25 3.72
C PRO A 213 -19.56 3.69 4.65
N GLY A 214 -19.85 4.99 4.66
CA GLY A 214 -20.96 5.58 5.43
C GLY A 214 -22.31 5.36 4.75
N ILE A 215 -22.68 4.08 4.56
CA ILE A 215 -23.95 3.72 3.93
C ILE A 215 -25.08 3.88 4.93
N PRO A 216 -26.17 4.64 4.61
CA PRO A 216 -27.34 4.73 5.48
C PRO A 216 -27.89 3.35 5.86
N GLY A 217 -28.18 3.14 7.13
CA GLY A 217 -28.73 1.86 7.62
C GLY A 217 -27.72 0.72 7.75
N ILE A 218 -26.41 0.98 7.61
CA ILE A 218 -25.37 -0.07 7.66
C ILE A 218 -25.45 -0.95 8.94
N LYS A 219 -26.02 -0.42 10.03
CA LYS A 219 -26.22 -1.12 11.30
C LYS A 219 -27.55 -1.86 11.40
N ASP A 220 -28.48 -1.58 10.50
CA ASP A 220 -29.80 -2.18 10.56
C ASP A 220 -29.78 -3.63 10.07
N PHE A 221 -28.70 -4.02 9.37
CA PHE A 221 -28.54 -5.36 8.83
C PHE A 221 -28.55 -6.42 9.93
N LYS A 222 -29.36 -7.44 9.77
CA LYS A 222 -29.52 -8.54 10.73
C LYS A 222 -28.70 -9.79 10.36
N GLY A 223 -28.15 -9.82 9.15
CA GLY A 223 -27.23 -10.86 8.72
C GLY A 223 -25.80 -10.63 9.27
N HIS A 224 -24.87 -11.39 8.75
CA HIS A 224 -23.46 -11.28 9.14
C HIS A 224 -22.70 -10.25 8.29
N SER A 225 -21.80 -9.48 8.89
CA SER A 225 -20.96 -8.56 8.12
C SER A 225 -19.56 -8.40 8.68
N PHE A 226 -18.57 -8.25 7.79
CA PHE A 226 -17.19 -8.04 8.18
C PHE A 226 -16.41 -7.31 7.07
N HIS A 227 -15.27 -6.72 7.44
CA HIS A 227 -14.33 -6.16 6.48
C HIS A 227 -13.32 -7.24 6.02
N THR A 228 -12.90 -7.22 4.76
CA THR A 228 -11.98 -8.22 4.19
C THR A 228 -10.68 -8.40 4.97
N SER A 229 -10.16 -7.34 5.63
CA SER A 229 -8.97 -7.43 6.49
C SER A 229 -9.24 -8.07 7.86
N ARG A 230 -10.47 -8.43 8.14
CA ARG A 230 -10.93 -9.14 9.35
C ARG A 230 -11.78 -10.33 8.90
N TRP A 231 -11.23 -11.14 7.96
CA TRP A 231 -11.96 -12.25 7.35
C TRP A 231 -12.39 -13.27 8.40
N ASP A 232 -13.67 -13.58 8.40
CA ASP A 232 -14.29 -14.49 9.36
C ASP A 232 -14.43 -15.89 8.77
N TYR A 233 -13.45 -16.74 9.02
CA TYR A 233 -13.46 -18.15 8.63
C TYR A 233 -14.38 -19.01 9.49
N GLU A 234 -14.75 -18.56 10.68
CA GLU A 234 -15.75 -19.26 11.48
C GLU A 234 -17.12 -19.21 10.80
N TYR A 235 -17.44 -18.08 10.18
CA TYR A 235 -18.65 -17.91 9.38
C TYR A 235 -18.55 -18.53 7.98
N THR A 236 -17.47 -18.28 7.25
CA THR A 236 -17.35 -18.68 5.84
C THR A 236 -16.89 -20.12 5.62
N GLY A 237 -16.26 -20.73 6.61
CA GLY A 237 -15.50 -21.97 6.43
C GLY A 237 -14.19 -21.72 5.70
N GLY A 238 -13.41 -22.78 5.48
CA GLY A 238 -12.17 -22.75 4.73
C GLY A 238 -11.01 -21.99 5.38
N ASP A 239 -10.10 -21.52 4.56
CA ASP A 239 -8.91 -20.74 4.93
C ASP A 239 -8.45 -19.83 3.77
N ALA A 240 -7.26 -19.22 3.88
CA ALA A 240 -6.70 -18.33 2.86
C ALA A 240 -6.48 -19.00 1.49
N SER A 241 -6.48 -20.34 1.42
CA SER A 241 -6.42 -21.10 0.16
C SER A 241 -7.79 -21.35 -0.49
N GLY A 242 -8.88 -21.07 0.23
CA GLY A 242 -10.27 -21.25 -0.22
C GLY A 242 -11.07 -22.22 0.64
N GLY A 243 -11.94 -23.03 0.01
CA GLY A 243 -12.75 -24.03 0.73
C GLY A 243 -13.87 -23.43 1.57
N LEU A 244 -14.51 -22.34 1.11
CA LEU A 244 -15.53 -21.58 1.84
C LEU A 244 -16.87 -22.35 1.90
N ASP A 245 -16.86 -23.56 2.42
CA ASP A 245 -17.96 -24.53 2.34
C ASP A 245 -19.23 -24.11 3.09
N LYS A 246 -19.09 -23.26 4.11
CA LYS A 246 -20.25 -22.73 4.87
C LYS A 246 -21.01 -21.63 4.12
N LEU A 247 -20.55 -21.22 2.94
CA LEU A 247 -21.26 -20.27 2.08
C LEU A 247 -22.19 -20.93 1.06
N ALA A 248 -22.26 -22.27 0.99
CA ALA A 248 -23.00 -23.00 -0.04
C ALA A 248 -24.51 -22.74 -0.04
N ASP A 249 -25.08 -22.32 1.08
CA ASP A 249 -26.49 -21.93 1.27
C ASP A 249 -26.67 -20.43 1.55
N LYS A 250 -25.65 -19.60 1.25
CA LYS A 250 -25.66 -18.16 1.57
C LYS A 250 -25.63 -17.30 0.33
N ARG A 251 -26.48 -16.26 0.31
CA ARG A 251 -26.40 -15.15 -0.62
C ARG A 251 -25.45 -14.11 -0.02
N VAL A 252 -24.40 -13.78 -0.77
CA VAL A 252 -23.32 -12.92 -0.30
C VAL A 252 -23.28 -11.64 -1.12
N ALA A 253 -23.19 -10.50 -0.44
CA ALA A 253 -22.84 -9.22 -1.04
C ALA A 253 -21.37 -8.87 -0.77
N ILE A 254 -20.62 -8.52 -1.80
CA ILE A 254 -19.31 -7.87 -1.64
C ILE A 254 -19.40 -6.42 -2.14
N ILE A 255 -19.02 -5.46 -1.27
CA ILE A 255 -19.07 -4.03 -1.60
C ILE A 255 -17.67 -3.52 -1.88
N GLY A 256 -17.43 -3.12 -3.15
CA GLY A 256 -16.15 -2.67 -3.66
C GLY A 256 -15.52 -3.66 -4.63
N THR A 257 -14.76 -3.13 -5.60
CA THR A 257 -14.10 -3.90 -6.69
C THR A 257 -12.63 -3.50 -6.87
N GLY A 258 -11.94 -3.16 -5.77
CA GLY A 258 -10.49 -2.91 -5.76
C GLY A 258 -9.67 -4.21 -5.75
N ALA A 259 -8.35 -4.08 -5.55
CA ALA A 259 -7.39 -5.20 -5.60
C ALA A 259 -7.76 -6.39 -4.69
N THR A 260 -8.39 -6.15 -3.55
CA THR A 260 -8.89 -7.22 -2.66
C THR A 260 -10.01 -8.01 -3.32
N SER A 261 -11.04 -7.32 -3.85
CA SER A 261 -12.17 -7.98 -4.50
C SER A 261 -11.75 -8.76 -5.74
N VAL A 262 -10.82 -8.22 -6.53
CA VAL A 262 -10.29 -8.93 -7.71
C VAL A 262 -9.73 -10.31 -7.34
N GLN A 263 -9.18 -10.46 -6.14
CA GLN A 263 -8.62 -11.73 -5.66
C GLN A 263 -9.68 -12.63 -5.00
N VAL A 264 -10.64 -12.05 -4.27
CA VAL A 264 -11.60 -12.80 -3.45
C VAL A 264 -12.86 -13.23 -4.20
N VAL A 265 -13.31 -12.43 -5.18
CA VAL A 265 -14.54 -12.69 -5.95
C VAL A 265 -14.55 -14.07 -6.61
N PRO A 266 -13.45 -14.58 -7.19
CA PRO A 266 -13.42 -15.94 -7.73
C PRO A 266 -13.72 -17.03 -6.69
N PHE A 267 -13.27 -16.85 -5.46
CA PHE A 267 -13.53 -17.79 -4.37
C PHE A 267 -14.98 -17.72 -3.90
N LEU A 268 -15.52 -16.51 -3.72
CA LEU A 268 -16.92 -16.33 -3.36
C LEU A 268 -17.85 -16.87 -4.45
N GLY A 269 -17.57 -16.59 -5.72
CA GLY A 269 -18.35 -17.09 -6.85
C GLY A 269 -18.37 -18.61 -6.97
N ARG A 270 -17.32 -19.31 -6.52
CA ARG A 270 -17.26 -20.78 -6.50
C ARG A 270 -18.06 -21.40 -5.36
N HIS A 271 -18.21 -20.71 -4.24
CA HIS A 271 -18.70 -21.30 -2.99
C HIS A 271 -20.06 -20.78 -2.53
N ALA A 272 -20.41 -19.50 -2.81
CA ALA A 272 -21.70 -18.93 -2.39
C ALA A 272 -22.87 -19.49 -3.20
N GLU A 273 -24.06 -19.59 -2.58
CA GLU A 273 -25.30 -19.86 -3.30
C GLU A 273 -25.51 -18.80 -4.38
N HIS A 274 -25.40 -17.53 -4.03
CA HIS A 274 -25.40 -16.41 -4.96
C HIS A 274 -24.48 -15.30 -4.48
N LEU A 275 -23.70 -14.72 -5.40
CA LEU A 275 -22.79 -13.60 -5.14
C LEU A 275 -23.26 -12.34 -5.86
N TYR A 276 -23.49 -11.27 -5.11
CA TYR A 276 -23.73 -9.92 -5.64
C TYR A 276 -22.46 -9.07 -5.46
N VAL A 277 -21.89 -8.58 -6.57
CA VAL A 277 -20.67 -7.75 -6.57
C VAL A 277 -21.06 -6.30 -6.83
N PHE A 278 -21.05 -5.45 -5.80
CA PHE A 278 -21.42 -4.04 -5.91
C PHE A 278 -20.21 -3.20 -6.35
N GLN A 279 -20.30 -2.68 -7.57
CA GLN A 279 -19.22 -1.97 -8.24
C GLN A 279 -19.52 -0.48 -8.45
N ARG A 280 -18.74 0.41 -7.83
CA ARG A 280 -18.76 1.84 -8.18
C ARG A 280 -17.83 2.14 -9.36
N THR A 281 -16.60 1.59 -9.33
CA THR A 281 -15.57 1.81 -10.35
C THR A 281 -14.88 0.48 -10.65
N PRO A 282 -14.87 0.02 -11.91
CA PRO A 282 -14.16 -1.21 -12.27
C PRO A 282 -12.66 -1.08 -12.02
N SER A 283 -12.00 -2.18 -11.74
CA SER A 283 -10.53 -2.26 -11.73
C SER A 283 -10.00 -2.64 -13.11
N SER A 284 -8.82 -2.15 -13.46
CA SER A 284 -8.05 -2.71 -14.58
C SER A 284 -7.49 -4.06 -14.15
N VAL A 285 -7.88 -5.13 -14.83
CA VAL A 285 -7.47 -6.49 -14.48
C VAL A 285 -6.81 -7.17 -15.67
N ASP A 286 -5.52 -7.38 -15.56
CA ASP A 286 -4.74 -8.09 -16.56
C ASP A 286 -4.58 -9.58 -16.20
N GLN A 287 -4.00 -10.33 -17.11
CA GLN A 287 -3.59 -11.70 -16.89
C GLN A 287 -2.45 -11.74 -15.87
N ARG A 288 -2.53 -12.66 -14.91
CA ARG A 288 -1.47 -12.87 -13.92
C ARG A 288 -0.44 -13.88 -14.41
N ASN A 289 -0.89 -14.97 -15.01
CA ASN A 289 -0.04 -16.05 -15.51
C ASN A 289 1.06 -16.44 -14.51
N ASN A 290 0.66 -16.67 -13.24
CA ASN A 290 1.59 -16.93 -12.15
C ASN A 290 2.29 -18.29 -12.36
N GLN A 291 3.62 -18.29 -12.37
CA GLN A 291 4.43 -19.48 -12.61
C GLN A 291 5.26 -19.83 -11.36
N PRO A 292 5.50 -21.12 -11.10
CA PRO A 292 6.47 -21.56 -10.12
C PRO A 292 7.86 -20.98 -10.42
N THR A 293 8.65 -20.74 -9.37
CA THR A 293 10.04 -20.32 -9.48
C THR A 293 10.87 -21.38 -10.21
N ASP A 294 11.56 -20.97 -11.27
CA ASP A 294 12.42 -21.86 -12.06
C ASP A 294 13.72 -22.19 -11.29
N PRO A 295 13.97 -23.46 -10.95
CA PRO A 295 15.18 -23.86 -10.25
C PRO A 295 16.48 -23.60 -11.03
N GLU A 296 16.45 -23.63 -12.37
CA GLU A 296 17.64 -23.38 -13.20
C GLU A 296 17.98 -21.88 -13.19
N TRP A 297 16.96 -21.01 -13.24
CA TRP A 297 17.17 -19.58 -13.02
C TRP A 297 17.79 -19.30 -11.65
N VAL A 298 17.27 -19.92 -10.59
CA VAL A 298 17.82 -19.75 -9.22
C VAL A 298 19.31 -20.09 -9.17
N LYS A 299 19.72 -21.18 -9.81
CA LYS A 299 21.14 -21.59 -9.86
C LYS A 299 22.02 -20.59 -10.62
N SER A 300 21.46 -19.81 -11.53
CA SER A 300 22.19 -18.81 -12.32
C SER A 300 22.41 -17.48 -11.61
N LEU A 301 21.73 -17.24 -10.48
CA LEU A 301 21.77 -15.99 -9.73
C LEU A 301 23.16 -15.76 -9.11
N LYS A 302 23.59 -14.50 -9.12
CA LYS A 302 24.83 -14.04 -8.50
C LYS A 302 24.53 -13.15 -7.31
N PRO A 303 25.43 -13.04 -6.33
CA PRO A 303 25.27 -12.10 -5.22
C PRO A 303 24.93 -10.68 -5.72
N GLY A 304 23.96 -10.04 -5.08
CA GLY A 304 23.43 -8.73 -5.48
C GLY A 304 22.24 -8.78 -6.45
N TRP A 305 21.80 -9.98 -6.86
CA TRP A 305 20.72 -10.17 -7.84
C TRP A 305 19.40 -9.48 -7.43
N GLN A 306 19.08 -9.50 -6.14
CA GLN A 306 17.83 -8.92 -5.65
C GLN A 306 17.81 -7.40 -5.83
N LYS A 307 18.88 -6.73 -5.46
CA LYS A 307 19.02 -5.27 -5.64
C LYS A 307 19.04 -4.88 -7.11
N GLU A 308 19.71 -5.67 -7.96
CA GLU A 308 19.72 -5.46 -9.40
C GLU A 308 18.32 -5.59 -10.00
N ARG A 309 17.55 -6.62 -9.58
CA ARG A 309 16.17 -6.84 -10.03
C ARG A 309 15.23 -5.72 -9.55
N GLN A 310 15.36 -5.28 -8.29
CA GLN A 310 14.61 -4.14 -7.75
C GLN A 310 14.89 -2.85 -8.53
N ARG A 311 16.16 -2.59 -8.87
CA ARG A 311 16.56 -1.43 -9.68
C ARG A 311 15.97 -1.51 -11.09
N ASN A 312 16.02 -2.67 -11.71
CA ASN A 312 15.45 -2.91 -13.03
C ASN A 312 13.93 -2.69 -13.01
N PHE A 313 13.23 -3.25 -12.04
CA PHE A 313 11.78 -3.06 -11.88
C PHE A 313 11.40 -1.58 -11.73
N HIS A 314 12.11 -0.86 -10.85
CA HIS A 314 11.86 0.57 -10.65
C HIS A 314 12.06 1.37 -11.93
N ALA A 315 13.14 1.08 -12.66
CA ALA A 315 13.47 1.78 -13.89
C ALA A 315 12.36 1.61 -14.97
N TRP A 316 11.81 0.41 -15.12
CA TRP A 316 10.73 0.16 -16.07
C TRP A 316 9.38 0.73 -15.64
N ALA A 317 9.08 0.73 -14.35
CA ALA A 317 7.80 1.18 -13.82
C ALA A 317 7.69 2.71 -13.69
N PHE A 318 8.80 3.39 -13.34
CA PHE A 318 8.75 4.80 -12.91
C PHE A 318 9.76 5.75 -13.58
N GLU A 319 10.80 5.23 -14.25
CA GLU A 319 11.77 6.08 -14.94
C GLU A 319 11.44 6.22 -16.44
N ALA A 320 12.22 7.04 -17.14
CA ALA A 320 12.16 7.13 -18.59
C ALA A 320 12.63 5.78 -19.21
N PRO A 321 11.87 5.21 -20.15
CA PRO A 321 12.23 3.93 -20.75
C PRO A 321 13.49 4.07 -21.61
N VAL A 322 14.37 3.06 -21.52
CA VAL A 322 15.62 2.99 -22.30
C VAL A 322 15.51 1.84 -23.28
N PRO A 323 15.51 2.10 -24.61
CA PRO A 323 15.50 1.05 -25.61
C PRO A 323 16.66 0.06 -25.42
N GLY A 324 16.37 -1.24 -25.60
CA GLY A 324 17.37 -2.31 -25.46
C GLY A 324 17.71 -2.73 -24.03
N ARG A 325 17.20 -2.05 -22.99
CA ARG A 325 17.34 -2.50 -21.60
C ARG A 325 16.50 -3.79 -21.41
N PRO A 326 17.06 -4.87 -20.83
CA PRO A 326 16.26 -6.05 -20.49
C PRO A 326 15.24 -5.71 -19.38
N ASP A 327 14.02 -6.27 -19.46
CA ASP A 327 13.03 -6.20 -18.39
C ASP A 327 13.03 -7.54 -17.64
N PHE A 328 13.54 -7.53 -16.40
CA PHE A 328 13.62 -8.74 -15.57
C PHE A 328 12.27 -9.14 -14.95
N VAL A 329 11.32 -8.22 -14.89
CA VAL A 329 10.00 -8.44 -14.28
C VAL A 329 8.99 -8.86 -15.33
N CYS A 330 8.91 -8.18 -16.45
CA CYS A 330 8.10 -8.55 -17.61
C CYS A 330 6.63 -8.88 -17.27
N ASP A 331 5.94 -7.90 -16.70
CA ASP A 331 4.51 -8.05 -16.37
C ASP A 331 3.74 -6.73 -16.62
N PHE A 332 2.50 -6.68 -16.15
CA PHE A 332 1.61 -5.53 -16.30
C PHE A 332 2.14 -4.24 -15.64
N TRP A 333 3.02 -4.32 -14.64
CA TRP A 333 3.64 -3.15 -14.04
C TRP A 333 4.64 -2.44 -14.95
N THR A 334 5.30 -3.21 -15.81
CA THR A 334 6.36 -2.70 -16.70
C THR A 334 5.89 -2.53 -18.15
N GLU A 335 4.64 -2.89 -18.47
CA GLU A 335 4.12 -2.92 -19.84
C GLU A 335 4.13 -1.54 -20.52
N VAL A 336 3.68 -0.48 -19.83
CA VAL A 336 3.69 0.87 -20.41
C VAL A 336 5.11 1.30 -20.76
N GLY A 337 6.08 1.05 -19.86
CA GLY A 337 7.49 1.33 -20.10
C GLY A 337 8.06 0.56 -21.30
N ARG A 338 7.77 -0.76 -21.40
CA ARG A 338 8.22 -1.58 -22.53
C ARG A 338 7.67 -1.10 -23.86
N ASN A 339 6.38 -0.81 -23.92
CA ASN A 339 5.74 -0.35 -25.15
C ASN A 339 6.24 1.03 -25.57
N MET A 340 6.52 1.92 -24.61
CA MET A 340 7.21 3.19 -24.89
C MET A 340 8.61 2.96 -25.45
N ALA A 341 9.41 2.07 -24.82
CA ALA A 341 10.76 1.77 -25.30
C ALA A 341 10.76 1.22 -26.73
N ALA A 342 9.78 0.39 -27.08
CA ALA A 342 9.61 -0.12 -28.43
C ALA A 342 9.34 1.00 -29.45
N LYS A 343 8.41 1.90 -29.15
CA LYS A 343 8.12 3.07 -30.01
C LYS A 343 9.31 4.01 -30.13
N LEU A 344 10.06 4.23 -29.04
CA LEU A 344 11.30 5.02 -29.09
C LEU A 344 12.38 4.38 -29.94
N ALA A 345 12.48 3.04 -29.96
CA ALA A 345 13.45 2.30 -30.77
C ALA A 345 13.17 2.40 -32.28
N GLU A 346 11.93 2.70 -32.70
CA GLU A 346 11.53 2.90 -34.09
C GLU A 346 11.82 4.33 -34.60
N MET A 347 12.20 5.26 -33.73
CA MET A 347 12.49 6.67 -34.07
C MET A 347 13.96 6.86 -34.47
N ASP A 348 14.20 7.71 -35.46
CA ASP A 348 15.56 8.03 -35.93
C ASP A 348 16.42 8.70 -34.84
N ASP A 349 15.84 9.59 -34.03
CA ASP A 349 16.52 10.30 -32.94
C ASP A 349 15.61 10.45 -31.71
N PRO A 350 15.47 9.41 -30.89
CA PRO A 350 14.63 9.48 -29.69
C PRO A 350 15.18 10.45 -28.61
N ALA A 351 16.48 10.82 -28.67
CA ALA A 351 17.08 11.74 -27.73
C ALA A 351 16.72 13.23 -28.03
N ALA A 352 16.24 13.51 -29.23
CA ALA A 352 15.78 14.85 -29.61
C ALA A 352 14.36 15.18 -29.11
N LEU A 353 13.63 14.23 -28.50
CA LEU A 353 12.30 14.47 -27.97
C LEU A 353 12.33 15.39 -26.76
N PHE A 354 11.50 16.42 -26.79
CA PHE A 354 11.26 17.27 -25.62
C PHE A 354 10.39 16.53 -24.59
N ALA A 355 10.46 16.98 -23.33
CA ALA A 355 9.69 16.38 -22.21
C ALA A 355 8.18 16.30 -22.49
N GLU A 356 7.61 17.30 -23.19
CA GLU A 356 6.20 17.32 -23.60
C GLU A 356 5.87 16.16 -24.55
N GLN A 357 6.72 15.92 -25.55
CA GLN A 357 6.54 14.83 -26.52
C GLN A 357 6.65 13.45 -25.88
N LEU A 358 7.55 13.29 -24.90
CA LEU A 358 7.63 12.06 -24.11
C LEU A 358 6.37 11.84 -23.25
N THR A 359 5.80 12.92 -22.74
CA THR A 359 4.54 12.88 -21.98
C THR A 359 3.38 12.48 -22.89
N GLU A 360 3.28 13.05 -24.09
CA GLU A 360 2.27 12.69 -25.08
C GLU A 360 2.41 11.22 -25.54
N LEU A 361 3.63 10.76 -25.79
CA LEU A 361 3.90 9.37 -26.13
C LEU A 361 3.47 8.42 -25.01
N ARG A 362 3.81 8.76 -23.77
CA ARG A 362 3.38 7.98 -22.60
C ARG A 362 1.87 7.94 -22.48
N GLU A 363 1.20 9.05 -22.71
CA GLU A 363 -0.27 9.11 -22.70
C GLU A 363 -0.88 8.22 -23.80
N GLN A 364 -0.37 8.29 -25.00
CA GLN A 364 -0.82 7.44 -26.12
C GLN A 364 -0.66 5.96 -25.78
N VAL A 365 0.50 5.55 -25.31
CA VAL A 365 0.77 4.15 -24.92
C VAL A 365 -0.14 3.71 -23.79
N ASP A 366 -0.37 4.57 -22.77
CA ASP A 366 -1.30 4.31 -21.67
C ASP A 366 -2.71 4.00 -22.20
N TYR A 367 -3.27 4.85 -23.09
CA TYR A 367 -4.57 4.61 -23.70
C TYR A 367 -4.62 3.30 -24.50
N GLN A 368 -3.54 2.96 -25.21
CA GLN A 368 -3.44 1.71 -25.97
C GLN A 368 -3.42 0.47 -25.06
N VAL A 369 -2.66 0.52 -23.96
CA VAL A 369 -2.64 -0.55 -22.95
C VAL A 369 -4.02 -0.71 -22.31
N MET A 370 -4.67 0.39 -21.93
CA MET A 370 -6.00 0.33 -21.35
C MET A 370 -7.05 -0.17 -22.34
N GLU A 371 -6.93 0.13 -23.64
CA GLU A 371 -7.80 -0.42 -24.67
C GLU A 371 -7.61 -1.93 -24.85
N ARG A 372 -6.37 -2.41 -24.81
CA ARG A 372 -6.09 -3.86 -24.81
C ARG A 372 -6.81 -4.56 -23.66
N LEU A 373 -6.79 -3.96 -22.45
CA LEU A 373 -7.49 -4.51 -21.28
C LEU A 373 -9.01 -4.52 -21.48
N ARG A 374 -9.59 -3.48 -22.10
CA ARG A 374 -11.03 -3.46 -22.41
C ARG A 374 -11.43 -4.54 -23.44
N ARG A 375 -10.64 -4.72 -24.48
CA ARG A 375 -10.86 -5.80 -25.47
C ARG A 375 -10.75 -7.19 -24.82
N ARG A 376 -9.79 -7.39 -23.91
CA ARG A 376 -9.69 -8.63 -23.14
C ARG A 376 -10.96 -8.93 -22.33
N ILE A 377 -11.66 -7.91 -21.81
CA ILE A 377 -12.93 -8.11 -21.12
C ILE A 377 -14.00 -8.60 -22.08
N ASP A 378 -14.10 -8.03 -23.28
CA ASP A 378 -15.04 -8.48 -24.31
C ASP A 378 -14.78 -9.91 -24.76
N ASP A 379 -13.51 -10.33 -24.80
CA ASP A 379 -13.12 -11.70 -25.19
C ASP A 379 -13.49 -12.76 -24.13
N ILE A 380 -13.63 -12.35 -22.86
CA ILE A 380 -13.81 -13.29 -21.74
C ILE A 380 -15.24 -13.28 -21.19
N VAL A 381 -15.86 -12.10 -21.06
CA VAL A 381 -17.17 -11.95 -20.40
C VAL A 381 -18.28 -12.06 -21.44
N GLU A 382 -19.12 -13.08 -21.28
CA GLU A 382 -20.13 -13.47 -22.29
C GLU A 382 -21.31 -12.47 -22.36
N ASP A 383 -21.75 -11.97 -21.19
CA ASP A 383 -22.83 -10.97 -21.14
C ASP A 383 -22.31 -9.57 -21.48
N THR A 384 -22.79 -9.01 -22.59
CA THR A 384 -22.29 -7.73 -23.11
C THR A 384 -22.53 -6.55 -22.15
N GLN A 385 -23.60 -6.58 -21.35
CA GLN A 385 -23.89 -5.54 -20.38
C GLN A 385 -22.90 -5.61 -19.20
N THR A 386 -22.63 -6.81 -18.71
CA THR A 386 -21.62 -7.05 -17.67
C THR A 386 -20.22 -6.72 -18.18
N ALA A 387 -19.89 -7.11 -19.41
CA ALA A 387 -18.61 -6.78 -20.04
C ALA A 387 -18.39 -5.26 -20.10
N GLU A 388 -19.38 -4.50 -20.59
CA GLU A 388 -19.27 -3.03 -20.63
C GLU A 388 -19.13 -2.40 -19.24
N ALA A 389 -19.85 -2.90 -18.24
CA ALA A 389 -19.76 -2.40 -16.86
C ALA A 389 -18.39 -2.69 -16.21
N LEU A 390 -17.68 -3.74 -16.64
CA LEU A 390 -16.35 -4.10 -16.14
C LEU A 390 -15.21 -3.33 -16.82
N LYS A 391 -15.47 -2.58 -17.91
CA LYS A 391 -14.42 -1.85 -18.64
C LYS A 391 -13.92 -0.64 -17.85
N PRO A 392 -12.58 -0.54 -17.60
CA PRO A 392 -11.98 0.63 -16.95
C PRO A 392 -11.81 1.77 -17.97
N TYR A 393 -12.45 2.91 -17.72
CA TYR A 393 -12.29 4.14 -18.50
C TYR A 393 -11.55 5.18 -17.67
N TYR A 394 -10.26 4.93 -17.42
CA TYR A 394 -9.33 5.82 -16.73
C TYR A 394 -7.89 5.46 -17.14
N ARG A 395 -6.95 6.37 -16.89
CA ARG A 395 -5.54 6.16 -17.21
C ARG A 395 -4.90 5.13 -16.29
N PHE A 396 -3.91 4.40 -16.82
CA PHE A 396 -3.09 3.49 -16.02
C PHE A 396 -2.52 4.21 -14.79
N LEU A 397 -2.47 3.58 -13.64
CA LEU A 397 -2.10 4.16 -12.34
C LEU A 397 -3.07 5.22 -11.75
N CYS A 398 -4.20 5.54 -12.36
CA CYS A 398 -5.28 6.23 -11.65
C CYS A 398 -5.82 5.40 -10.47
N LYS A 399 -5.76 4.08 -10.62
CA LYS A 399 -6.01 3.10 -9.56
C LYS A 399 -4.89 2.07 -9.58
N ARG A 400 -4.73 1.32 -8.47
CA ARG A 400 -3.78 0.21 -8.46
C ARG A 400 -4.12 -0.77 -9.58
N PRO A 401 -3.20 -1.04 -10.53
CA PRO A 401 -3.42 -2.05 -11.54
C PRO A 401 -3.47 -3.42 -10.88
N CYS A 402 -4.36 -4.28 -11.36
CA CYS A 402 -4.59 -5.61 -10.84
C CYS A 402 -4.29 -6.67 -11.90
N SER A 403 -4.01 -7.88 -11.47
CA SER A 403 -3.94 -9.05 -12.34
C SER A 403 -4.59 -10.24 -11.66
N ASN A 404 -5.39 -10.99 -12.41
CA ASN A 404 -6.04 -12.21 -11.94
C ASN A 404 -6.58 -12.98 -13.14
N ASP A 405 -6.37 -14.31 -13.18
CA ASP A 405 -6.79 -15.13 -14.31
C ASP A 405 -8.26 -15.57 -14.18
N ASP A 406 -8.80 -15.64 -12.95
CA ASP A 406 -10.14 -16.15 -12.66
C ASP A 406 -11.21 -15.05 -12.48
N TYR A 407 -10.83 -13.79 -12.26
CA TYR A 407 -11.78 -12.72 -11.91
C TYR A 407 -12.82 -12.47 -13.00
N LEU A 408 -12.38 -12.22 -14.22
CA LEU A 408 -13.28 -11.96 -15.35
C LEU A 408 -14.16 -13.18 -15.69
N PRO A 409 -13.62 -14.42 -15.78
CA PRO A 409 -14.44 -15.61 -16.02
C PRO A 409 -15.49 -15.88 -14.94
N THR A 410 -15.28 -15.38 -13.71
CA THR A 410 -16.24 -15.54 -12.61
C THR A 410 -17.61 -14.92 -12.93
N PHE A 411 -17.65 -13.83 -13.71
CA PHE A 411 -18.89 -13.17 -14.09
C PHE A 411 -19.72 -13.93 -15.14
N ASN A 412 -19.20 -15.00 -15.73
CA ASN A 412 -19.96 -15.92 -16.61
C ASN A 412 -20.71 -16.99 -15.79
N ARG A 413 -20.57 -17.03 -14.48
CA ARG A 413 -21.27 -17.97 -13.61
C ARG A 413 -22.70 -17.52 -13.36
N SER A 414 -23.66 -18.44 -13.43
CA SER A 414 -25.09 -18.15 -13.23
C SER A 414 -25.43 -17.68 -11.80
N ASN A 415 -24.57 -17.97 -10.82
CA ASN A 415 -24.74 -17.55 -9.44
C ASN A 415 -23.95 -16.28 -9.08
N VAL A 416 -23.46 -15.51 -10.07
CA VAL A 416 -22.74 -14.26 -9.83
C VAL A 416 -23.41 -13.12 -10.59
N THR A 417 -23.72 -12.04 -9.88
CA THR A 417 -24.34 -10.85 -10.45
C THR A 417 -23.47 -9.62 -10.17
N LEU A 418 -23.05 -8.92 -11.21
CA LEU A 418 -22.46 -7.60 -11.09
C LEU A 418 -23.56 -6.55 -10.92
N VAL A 419 -23.48 -5.74 -9.86
CA VAL A 419 -24.39 -4.63 -9.61
C VAL A 419 -23.62 -3.32 -9.78
N ASP A 420 -23.83 -2.65 -10.92
CA ASP A 420 -23.20 -1.34 -11.17
C ASP A 420 -23.91 -0.24 -10.37
N VAL A 421 -23.24 0.30 -9.37
CA VAL A 421 -23.69 1.41 -8.53
C VAL A 421 -23.02 2.74 -8.87
N SER A 422 -22.49 2.88 -10.08
CA SER A 422 -21.81 4.09 -10.51
C SER A 422 -22.72 5.30 -10.63
N GLN A 423 -23.98 5.11 -11.07
CA GLN A 423 -24.97 6.19 -11.20
C GLN A 423 -25.41 6.74 -9.85
N THR A 424 -25.55 5.89 -8.82
CA THR A 424 -25.89 6.27 -7.44
C THR A 424 -24.65 6.64 -6.62
N LYS A 425 -23.44 6.58 -7.27
CA LYS A 425 -22.12 6.87 -6.66
C LYS A 425 -21.79 5.96 -5.47
N GLY A 426 -22.39 4.80 -5.41
CA GLY A 426 -22.27 3.79 -4.37
C GLY A 426 -23.60 3.13 -4.02
N VAL A 427 -23.58 2.23 -3.04
CA VAL A 427 -24.76 1.62 -2.45
C VAL A 427 -25.61 2.70 -1.78
N GLU A 428 -26.94 2.68 -1.99
CA GLU A 428 -27.85 3.72 -1.51
C GLU A 428 -28.17 3.56 -0.02
N ARG A 429 -28.42 2.33 0.42
CA ARG A 429 -28.65 2.01 1.84
C ARG A 429 -28.52 0.52 2.09
N VAL A 430 -28.39 0.18 3.36
CA VAL A 430 -28.52 -1.17 3.90
C VAL A 430 -29.84 -1.26 4.67
N THR A 431 -30.50 -2.40 4.59
CA THR A 431 -31.71 -2.71 5.32
C THR A 431 -31.48 -3.86 6.30
N GLU A 432 -32.50 -4.24 7.05
CA GLU A 432 -32.42 -5.45 7.90
C GLU A 432 -32.13 -6.73 7.11
N LYS A 433 -32.48 -6.77 5.81
CA LYS A 433 -32.42 -7.96 4.97
C LYS A 433 -31.31 -7.93 3.91
N GLY A 434 -30.74 -6.77 3.61
CA GLY A 434 -29.78 -6.71 2.52
C GLY A 434 -29.36 -5.31 2.10
N VAL A 435 -29.06 -5.17 0.80
CA VAL A 435 -28.44 -3.99 0.21
C VAL A 435 -29.37 -3.41 -0.86
N VAL A 436 -29.59 -2.09 -0.84
CA VAL A 436 -30.38 -1.39 -1.85
C VAL A 436 -29.47 -0.63 -2.81
N ALA A 437 -29.66 -0.87 -4.09
CA ALA A 437 -28.96 -0.18 -5.17
C ALA A 437 -29.88 0.01 -6.38
N GLY A 438 -29.93 1.23 -6.95
CA GLY A 438 -30.82 1.55 -8.07
C GLY A 438 -32.31 1.33 -7.75
N GLY A 439 -32.71 1.52 -6.49
CA GLY A 439 -34.07 1.28 -6.00
C GLY A 439 -34.44 -0.20 -5.84
N VAL A 440 -33.53 -1.15 -6.13
CA VAL A 440 -33.74 -2.59 -5.97
C VAL A 440 -33.10 -3.06 -4.66
N GLU A 441 -33.86 -3.85 -3.88
CA GLU A 441 -33.31 -4.52 -2.69
C GLU A 441 -32.79 -5.90 -3.04
N TYR A 442 -31.51 -6.13 -2.74
CA TYR A 442 -30.82 -7.41 -2.86
C TYR A 442 -30.78 -8.06 -1.48
N GLU A 443 -31.63 -9.05 -1.27
CA GLU A 443 -31.62 -9.81 -0.01
C GLU A 443 -30.39 -10.69 0.07
N VAL A 444 -29.64 -10.59 1.18
CA VAL A 444 -28.41 -11.34 1.41
C VAL A 444 -28.29 -11.81 2.86
N ASP A 445 -27.50 -12.83 3.08
CA ASP A 445 -27.21 -13.40 4.40
C ASP A 445 -25.90 -12.84 4.96
N CYS A 446 -25.01 -12.35 4.07
CA CYS A 446 -23.72 -11.80 4.46
C CYS A 446 -23.34 -10.57 3.60
N ILE A 447 -22.78 -9.54 4.26
CA ILE A 447 -22.18 -8.37 3.60
C ILE A 447 -20.68 -8.34 3.91
N ILE A 448 -19.85 -8.39 2.86
CA ILE A 448 -18.40 -8.30 2.95
C ILE A 448 -17.95 -6.93 2.44
N PHE A 449 -17.30 -6.15 3.31
CA PHE A 449 -16.78 -4.84 2.93
C PHE A 449 -15.36 -4.96 2.40
N ALA A 450 -15.18 -4.77 1.09
CA ALA A 450 -13.90 -4.66 0.41
C ALA A 450 -13.56 -3.18 0.08
N SER A 451 -13.80 -2.31 1.04
CA SER A 451 -13.78 -0.85 0.91
C SER A 451 -12.42 -0.21 1.11
N GLY A 452 -11.37 -1.01 1.36
CA GLY A 452 -9.98 -0.56 1.44
C GLY A 452 -9.59 0.00 2.81
N PHE A 453 -8.63 0.94 2.82
CA PHE A 453 -7.95 1.42 4.02
C PHE A 453 -7.89 2.95 4.08
N GLU A 454 -7.69 3.49 5.28
CA GLU A 454 -7.48 4.91 5.55
C GLU A 454 -6.07 5.32 5.09
N ILE A 455 -5.92 5.76 3.84
CA ILE A 455 -4.62 6.07 3.24
C ILE A 455 -4.42 7.57 3.05
N THR A 456 -5.44 8.26 2.53
CA THR A 456 -5.40 9.70 2.22
C THR A 456 -6.36 10.52 3.09
N THR A 457 -6.91 9.94 4.12
CA THR A 457 -7.68 10.62 5.14
C THR A 457 -6.78 11.41 6.10
N GLU A 458 -7.35 12.08 7.08
CA GLU A 458 -6.59 12.81 8.08
C GLU A 458 -5.56 11.92 8.79
N ILE A 459 -4.39 12.47 9.11
CA ILE A 459 -3.25 11.71 9.67
C ILE A 459 -3.62 11.03 10.99
N SER A 460 -4.43 11.67 11.84
CA SER A 460 -4.94 11.11 13.08
C SER A 460 -5.73 9.81 12.85
N ARG A 461 -6.58 9.79 11.83
CA ARG A 461 -7.33 8.59 11.44
C ARG A 461 -6.41 7.48 10.91
N ARG A 462 -5.40 7.85 10.11
CA ARG A 462 -4.46 6.89 9.51
C ARG A 462 -3.59 6.19 10.54
N TYR A 463 -3.06 6.93 11.50
CA TYR A 463 -2.18 6.36 12.54
C TYR A 463 -2.93 5.58 13.62
N ALA A 464 -4.22 5.85 13.81
CA ALA A 464 -5.02 5.26 14.89
C ALA A 464 -4.36 5.44 16.29
N ILE A 465 -3.68 6.57 16.48
CA ILE A 465 -3.06 7.01 17.73
C ILE A 465 -3.78 8.27 18.17
N ASP A 466 -4.22 8.31 19.42
CA ASP A 466 -5.09 9.38 19.92
C ASP A 466 -4.35 10.72 20.04
N ALA A 467 -3.05 10.69 20.40
CA ALA A 467 -2.21 11.87 20.50
C ALA A 467 -0.73 11.57 20.24
N ILE A 468 -0.08 12.43 19.47
CA ILE A 468 1.38 12.48 19.30
C ILE A 468 1.81 13.91 19.64
N GLU A 469 2.40 14.09 20.81
CA GLU A 469 2.74 15.39 21.39
C GLU A 469 4.26 15.51 21.58
N GLY A 470 4.88 16.43 20.86
CA GLY A 470 6.30 16.77 20.93
C GLY A 470 6.61 17.77 22.05
N ARG A 471 7.63 18.61 21.83
CA ARG A 471 8.02 19.66 22.77
C ARG A 471 6.85 20.58 23.09
N GLU A 472 6.72 20.97 24.35
CA GLU A 472 5.70 21.93 24.84
C GLU A 472 4.26 21.51 24.47
N GLY A 473 4.03 20.20 24.24
CA GLY A 473 2.73 19.68 23.85
C GLY A 473 2.35 19.94 22.38
N LEU A 474 3.30 20.24 21.52
CA LEU A 474 3.07 20.42 20.07
C LEU A 474 2.45 19.16 19.47
N SER A 475 1.25 19.29 18.89
CA SER A 475 0.56 18.18 18.23
C SER A 475 1.13 17.92 16.83
N LEU A 476 1.53 16.68 16.53
CA LEU A 476 1.97 16.29 15.19
C LEU A 476 0.84 16.46 14.17
N PHE A 477 -0.38 16.18 14.57
CA PHE A 477 -1.56 16.27 13.68
C PHE A 477 -1.84 17.72 13.28
N ASP A 478 -1.63 18.67 14.21
CA ASP A 478 -1.73 20.10 13.90
C ASP A 478 -0.54 20.59 13.09
N GLN A 479 0.67 20.13 13.41
CA GLN A 479 1.90 20.47 12.71
C GLN A 479 1.84 20.08 11.21
N TRP A 480 1.26 18.91 10.92
CA TRP A 480 1.19 18.35 9.55
C TRP A 480 -0.18 18.56 8.86
N ARG A 481 -1.06 19.37 9.42
CA ARG A 481 -2.40 19.61 8.84
C ARG A 481 -2.35 20.08 7.39
N ASP A 482 -1.40 20.96 7.06
CA ASP A 482 -1.25 21.58 5.74
C ASP A 482 -0.15 20.91 4.89
N GLY A 483 0.21 19.67 5.19
CA GLY A 483 1.27 18.92 4.52
C GLY A 483 2.38 18.47 5.46
N TYR A 484 3.24 17.59 4.96
CA TYR A 484 4.37 17.11 5.73
C TYR A 484 5.41 18.21 6.00
N LYS A 485 6.01 18.17 7.18
CA LYS A 485 7.10 19.04 7.60
C LYS A 485 8.20 18.17 8.18
N THR A 486 9.15 17.79 7.32
CA THR A 486 10.20 16.83 7.68
C THR A 486 11.57 17.27 7.19
N LEU A 487 12.62 16.65 7.71
CA LEU A 487 13.94 16.57 7.08
C LEU A 487 14.12 15.13 6.57
N HIS A 488 14.46 14.96 5.30
CA HIS A 488 14.61 13.68 4.60
C HIS A 488 13.38 12.74 4.68
N GLY A 489 12.19 13.29 4.97
CA GLY A 489 11.00 12.49 5.15
C GLY A 489 10.95 11.66 6.45
N MET A 490 11.94 11.77 7.33
CA MET A 490 12.10 10.84 8.45
C MET A 490 12.15 11.51 9.83
N THR A 491 12.37 12.83 9.94
CA THR A 491 12.39 13.56 11.22
C THR A 491 11.60 14.86 11.10
N SER A 492 11.06 15.40 12.20
CA SER A 492 10.28 16.64 12.20
C SER A 492 10.72 17.53 13.36
N HIS A 493 10.83 18.84 13.12
CA HIS A 493 11.18 19.83 14.15
C HIS A 493 10.11 19.88 15.24
N GLY A 494 10.54 19.95 16.50
CA GLY A 494 9.67 19.90 17.66
C GLY A 494 9.32 18.49 18.15
N PHE A 495 9.77 17.44 17.43
CA PHE A 495 9.57 16.03 17.78
C PHE A 495 10.93 15.34 17.95
N PRO A 496 11.67 15.63 19.04
CA PRO A 496 13.01 15.08 19.23
C PRO A 496 12.97 13.55 19.31
N ASN A 497 13.99 12.90 18.75
CA ASN A 497 14.14 11.45 18.79
C ASN A 497 12.98 10.65 18.14
N GLN A 498 12.10 11.28 17.36
CA GLN A 498 11.03 10.61 16.66
C GLN A 498 11.33 10.51 15.16
N PHE A 499 11.14 9.30 14.62
CA PHE A 499 11.38 8.98 13.22
C PHE A 499 10.12 8.44 12.56
N PHE A 500 9.96 8.73 11.26
CA PHE A 500 8.83 8.34 10.47
C PHE A 500 9.27 7.48 9.29
N MET A 501 8.50 6.46 8.98
CA MET A 501 8.71 5.61 7.80
C MET A 501 7.48 5.64 6.90
N GLY A 502 7.71 5.56 5.61
CA GLY A 502 6.65 5.52 4.60
C GLY A 502 6.70 6.71 3.64
N PHE A 503 5.53 7.15 3.19
CA PHE A 503 5.39 8.20 2.18
C PHE A 503 5.35 9.60 2.83
N THR A 504 6.48 10.06 3.31
CA THR A 504 6.63 11.29 4.11
C THR A 504 7.72 12.21 3.57
N GLN A 505 7.65 12.65 2.32
CA GLN A 505 8.67 13.48 1.65
C GLN A 505 10.01 12.74 1.42
N ALA A 506 9.94 11.47 1.08
CA ALA A 506 11.09 10.62 0.77
C ALA A 506 11.05 10.14 -0.69
N GLY A 507 12.05 9.40 -1.13
CA GLY A 507 12.05 8.70 -2.42
C GLY A 507 11.05 7.55 -2.42
N VAL A 508 10.22 7.45 -3.47
CA VAL A 508 9.21 6.39 -3.61
C VAL A 508 9.72 5.30 -4.56
N ALA A 509 9.77 4.06 -4.08
CA ALA A 509 10.18 2.90 -4.86
C ALA A 509 8.98 2.15 -5.46
N ALA A 510 9.21 1.43 -6.57
CA ALA A 510 8.24 0.47 -7.13
C ALA A 510 7.92 -0.67 -6.13
N SER A 511 8.90 -1.04 -5.29
CA SER A 511 8.73 -1.98 -4.18
C SER A 511 8.82 -1.24 -2.84
N ASN A 512 7.75 -1.26 -2.06
CA ASN A 512 7.72 -0.60 -0.75
C ASN A 512 8.77 -1.16 0.23
N SER A 513 9.11 -2.44 0.13
CA SER A 513 10.14 -3.04 1.00
C SER A 513 11.52 -2.42 0.77
N ALA A 514 11.87 -2.10 -0.49
CA ALA A 514 13.13 -1.41 -0.79
C ALA A 514 13.17 0.01 -0.19
N MET A 515 12.02 0.71 -0.19
CA MET A 515 11.90 2.02 0.45
C MET A 515 12.08 1.91 1.98
N TYR A 516 11.43 0.95 2.61
CA TYR A 516 11.57 0.74 4.06
C TYR A 516 12.98 0.33 4.47
N GLU A 517 13.66 -0.45 3.65
CA GLU A 517 15.06 -0.83 3.87
C GLU A 517 15.96 0.41 3.87
N GLN A 518 15.83 1.27 2.84
CA GLN A 518 16.60 2.52 2.73
C GLN A 518 16.33 3.48 3.90
N GLN A 519 15.06 3.63 4.30
CA GLN A 519 14.67 4.48 5.43
C GLN A 519 15.17 3.90 6.75
N GLY A 520 15.04 2.59 6.97
CA GLY A 520 15.52 1.90 8.16
C GLY A 520 17.03 2.04 8.35
N GLU A 521 17.81 1.90 7.28
CA GLU A 521 19.27 2.11 7.32
C GLU A 521 19.64 3.55 7.71
N HIS A 522 18.93 4.54 7.15
CA HIS A 522 19.21 5.94 7.45
C HIS A 522 18.84 6.30 8.90
N ILE A 523 17.69 5.85 9.38
CA ILE A 523 17.24 6.04 10.77
C ILE A 523 18.21 5.36 11.74
N ALA A 524 18.60 4.12 11.48
CA ALA A 524 19.53 3.39 12.31
C ALA A 524 20.90 4.09 12.40
N TYR A 525 21.40 4.64 11.28
CA TYR A 525 22.62 5.45 11.28
C TYR A 525 22.51 6.67 12.19
N ILE A 526 21.40 7.44 12.11
CA ILE A 526 21.20 8.64 12.95
C ILE A 526 21.15 8.25 14.42
N ILE A 527 20.40 7.21 14.77
CA ILE A 527 20.27 6.73 16.16
C ILE A 527 21.63 6.29 16.70
N ALA A 528 22.37 5.46 15.97
CA ALA A 528 23.71 5.00 16.39
C ALA A 528 24.68 6.18 16.55
N ALA A 529 24.67 7.14 15.63
CA ALA A 529 25.51 8.33 15.70
C ALA A 529 25.16 9.24 16.88
N ALA A 530 23.87 9.39 17.21
CA ALA A 530 23.40 10.14 18.37
C ALA A 530 23.82 9.46 19.69
N LEU A 531 23.64 8.13 19.77
CA LEU A 531 24.07 7.33 20.92
C LEU A 531 25.59 7.43 21.15
N ALA A 532 26.39 7.27 20.10
CA ALA A 532 27.85 7.36 20.16
C ALA A 532 28.35 8.74 20.64
N ARG A 533 27.60 9.81 20.36
CA ARG A 533 27.90 11.17 20.81
C ARG A 533 27.33 11.51 22.19
N GLY A 534 26.62 10.57 22.84
CA GLY A 534 25.95 10.81 24.12
C GLY A 534 24.83 11.85 24.06
N ALA A 535 24.28 12.10 22.85
CA ALA A 535 23.20 13.04 22.67
C ALA A 535 21.93 12.57 23.38
N THR A 536 21.25 13.45 24.10
CA THR A 536 19.98 13.13 24.79
C THR A 536 18.76 13.35 23.90
N ALA A 537 18.89 14.20 22.89
CA ALA A 537 17.87 14.49 21.89
C ALA A 537 18.53 14.71 20.53
N VAL A 538 17.83 14.33 19.46
CA VAL A 538 18.17 14.63 18.06
C VAL A 538 16.90 15.02 17.32
N GLU A 539 16.90 16.16 16.67
CA GLU A 539 15.79 16.64 15.84
C GLU A 539 16.30 17.57 14.74
N PRO A 540 15.59 17.77 13.64
CA PRO A 540 16.01 18.74 12.64
C PRO A 540 15.89 20.15 13.17
N SER A 541 16.79 21.05 12.74
CA SER A 541 16.57 22.48 12.93
C SER A 541 15.36 22.92 12.09
N GLN A 542 14.74 24.03 12.49
CA GLN A 542 13.62 24.58 11.72
C GLN A 542 14.08 24.96 10.29
N GLU A 543 15.29 25.52 10.16
CA GLU A 543 15.88 25.91 8.89
C GLU A 543 16.11 24.72 7.97
N ALA A 544 16.66 23.61 8.48
CA ALA A 544 16.91 22.40 7.68
C ALA A 544 15.60 21.75 7.21
N GLN A 545 14.58 21.75 8.08
CA GLN A 545 13.25 21.27 7.71
C GLN A 545 12.61 22.14 6.63
N ASP A 546 12.69 23.47 6.73
CA ASP A 546 12.11 24.38 5.77
C ASP A 546 12.85 24.31 4.43
N GLU A 547 14.19 24.16 4.46
CA GLU A 547 15.00 23.93 3.26
C GLU A 547 14.61 22.61 2.57
N TRP A 548 14.44 21.51 3.32
CA TRP A 548 13.98 20.25 2.73
C TRP A 548 12.61 20.38 2.06
N ARG A 549 11.67 21.08 2.70
CA ARG A 549 10.37 21.38 2.10
C ARG A 549 10.48 22.22 0.83
N ARG A 550 11.46 23.13 0.77
CA ARG A 550 11.76 23.89 -0.45
C ARG A 550 12.26 22.96 -1.56
N VAL A 551 13.22 22.08 -1.25
CA VAL A 551 13.74 21.07 -2.19
C VAL A 551 12.61 20.19 -2.73
N ILE A 552 11.73 19.66 -1.86
CA ILE A 552 10.58 18.85 -2.28
C ILE A 552 9.68 19.61 -3.26
N ARG A 553 9.36 20.88 -2.99
CA ARG A 553 8.50 21.69 -3.86
C ARG A 553 9.16 22.04 -5.19
N GLU A 554 10.43 22.39 -5.18
CA GLU A 554 11.18 22.78 -6.39
C GLU A 554 11.46 21.57 -7.30
N THR A 555 11.61 20.39 -6.73
CA THR A 555 11.84 19.16 -7.49
C THR A 555 10.57 18.39 -7.81
N ALA A 556 9.41 18.83 -7.31
CA ALA A 556 8.14 18.14 -7.51
C ALA A 556 7.86 17.90 -9.00
N VAL A 557 7.57 16.67 -9.37
CA VAL A 557 7.09 16.34 -10.71
C VAL A 557 5.63 16.77 -10.82
N PRO A 558 5.27 17.61 -11.79
CA PRO A 558 3.89 18.03 -11.98
C PRO A 558 2.97 16.82 -12.25
N ASN A 559 2.12 16.47 -11.31
CA ASN A 559 1.18 15.36 -11.41
C ASN A 559 -0.28 15.80 -11.21
N THR A 560 -0.50 17.08 -10.92
CA THR A 560 -1.83 17.62 -10.55
C THR A 560 -2.87 17.37 -11.64
N GLN A 561 -2.50 17.59 -12.92
CA GLN A 561 -3.41 17.37 -14.04
C GLN A 561 -3.82 15.90 -14.15
N PHE A 562 -2.87 14.98 -14.05
CA PHE A 562 -3.14 13.54 -14.07
C PHE A 562 -4.07 13.13 -12.91
N GLU A 563 -3.80 13.61 -11.68
CA GLU A 563 -4.64 13.31 -10.51
C GLU A 563 -6.07 13.86 -10.66
N LEU A 564 -6.22 15.04 -11.25
CA LEU A 564 -7.52 15.66 -11.54
C LEU A 564 -8.31 14.90 -12.61
N GLU A 565 -7.66 14.27 -13.55
CA GLU A 565 -8.28 13.45 -14.60
C GLU A 565 -8.64 12.05 -14.13
N CYS A 566 -8.02 11.58 -13.05
CA CYS A 566 -8.26 10.25 -12.51
C CYS A 566 -9.67 10.08 -11.90
N THR A 567 -10.22 8.88 -12.08
CA THR A 567 -11.44 8.46 -11.37
C THR A 567 -11.22 8.52 -9.85
N PRO A 568 -12.27 8.84 -9.05
CA PRO A 568 -12.15 8.88 -7.60
C PRO A 568 -11.62 7.60 -6.98
N GLY A 569 -10.63 7.74 -6.12
CA GLY A 569 -10.00 6.63 -5.40
C GLY A 569 -9.02 7.11 -4.34
N TYR A 570 -8.40 6.19 -3.64
CA TYR A 570 -7.43 6.56 -2.60
C TYR A 570 -6.13 7.17 -3.16
N TYR A 571 -5.84 7.06 -4.45
CA TYR A 571 -4.67 7.70 -5.07
C TYR A 571 -4.81 9.21 -5.14
N ASN A 572 -6.02 9.73 -5.37
CA ASN A 572 -6.31 11.14 -5.54
C ASN A 572 -7.30 11.67 -4.47
N ASN A 573 -7.31 11.09 -3.27
CA ASN A 573 -8.20 11.46 -2.18
C ASN A 573 -9.67 11.55 -2.59
N GLU A 574 -10.19 10.49 -3.23
CA GLU A 574 -11.56 10.36 -3.73
C GLU A 574 -11.96 11.48 -4.72
N GLY A 575 -10.99 11.97 -5.51
CA GLY A 575 -11.21 13.04 -6.47
C GLY A 575 -11.19 14.45 -5.87
N GLY A 576 -10.82 14.59 -4.60
CA GLY A 576 -10.73 15.87 -3.87
C GLY A 576 -9.52 16.73 -4.26
N GLY A 577 -9.03 16.64 -5.50
CA GLY A 577 -7.92 17.43 -6.00
C GLY A 577 -8.23 18.93 -5.99
N GLY A 578 -7.66 19.67 -5.05
CA GLY A 578 -7.83 21.13 -4.93
C GLY A 578 -7.93 21.67 -3.51
N GLY A 579 -8.02 20.82 -2.48
CA GLY A 579 -8.05 21.22 -1.07
C GLY A 579 -6.64 21.39 -0.46
N GLU A 580 -6.52 21.88 0.77
CA GLU A 580 -5.31 21.91 1.57
C GLU A 580 -4.99 20.52 2.14
N GLY A 581 -3.72 20.26 2.47
CA GLY A 581 -3.26 19.04 3.13
C GLY A 581 -2.67 17.97 2.21
N ILE A 582 -2.43 16.76 2.75
CA ILE A 582 -1.82 15.64 2.05
C ILE A 582 -2.87 14.98 1.15
N ARG A 583 -2.70 15.08 -0.16
CA ARG A 583 -3.71 14.75 -1.17
C ARG A 583 -3.47 13.47 -1.94
N SER A 584 -2.21 13.05 -2.01
CA SER A 584 -1.80 11.83 -2.69
C SER A 584 -1.43 10.76 -1.67
N HIS A 585 -1.69 9.49 -1.98
CA HIS A 585 -1.24 8.38 -1.14
C HIS A 585 0.29 8.27 -1.07
N LEU A 586 0.98 8.82 -2.08
CA LEU A 586 2.45 8.91 -2.12
C LEU A 586 3.01 10.07 -1.28
N GLY A 587 2.15 10.87 -0.65
CA GLY A 587 2.55 12.07 0.06
C GLY A 587 3.10 13.13 -0.90
N GLU A 588 4.22 13.75 -0.53
CA GLU A 588 4.97 14.71 -1.34
C GLU A 588 6.36 14.09 -1.65
N PRO A 589 6.47 13.25 -2.71
CA PRO A 589 7.71 12.51 -2.94
C PRO A 589 8.86 13.41 -3.40
N PHE A 590 10.09 12.98 -3.12
CA PHE A 590 11.29 13.60 -3.67
C PHE A 590 11.32 13.42 -5.20
N GLY A 591 11.22 14.51 -5.95
CA GLY A 591 11.00 14.50 -7.39
C GLY A 591 12.05 13.78 -8.23
N PRO A 592 13.37 13.87 -7.92
CA PRO A 592 14.41 13.13 -8.64
C PRO A 592 14.33 11.60 -8.50
N GLY A 593 13.47 11.08 -7.62
CA GLY A 593 13.17 9.66 -7.51
C GLY A 593 13.95 8.90 -6.45
N PHE A 594 13.63 7.62 -6.32
CA PHE A 594 14.09 6.75 -5.23
C PHE A 594 15.61 6.56 -5.18
N TYR A 595 16.25 6.31 -6.32
CA TYR A 595 17.69 6.06 -6.34
C TYR A 595 18.51 7.32 -6.12
N ALA A 596 18.11 8.44 -6.71
CA ALA A 596 18.73 9.74 -6.44
C ALA A 596 18.58 10.14 -4.96
N PHE A 597 17.44 9.81 -4.34
CA PHE A 597 17.26 9.99 -2.91
C PHE A 597 18.24 9.13 -2.09
N GLY A 598 18.45 7.87 -2.48
CA GLY A 598 19.42 6.99 -1.86
C GLY A 598 20.85 7.50 -1.93
N GLU A 599 21.25 8.06 -3.07
CA GLU A 599 22.56 8.70 -3.28
C GLU A 599 22.71 9.93 -2.37
N LEU A 600 21.69 10.80 -2.31
CA LEU A 600 21.66 11.95 -1.39
C LEU A 600 21.85 11.51 0.06
N LEU A 601 21.12 10.50 0.52
CA LEU A 601 21.24 9.99 1.89
C LEU A 601 22.62 9.37 2.15
N ALA A 602 23.20 8.66 1.18
CA ALA A 602 24.51 8.07 1.30
C ALA A 602 25.61 9.13 1.40
N GLU A 603 25.53 10.18 0.56
CA GLU A 603 26.43 11.32 0.62
C GLU A 603 26.34 12.04 1.97
N TRP A 604 25.11 12.29 2.43
CA TRP A 604 24.86 12.93 3.73
C TRP A 604 25.47 12.10 4.88
N ARG A 605 25.26 10.79 4.90
CA ARG A 605 25.88 9.90 5.91
C ARG A 605 27.40 9.89 5.80
N GLY A 606 27.94 9.96 4.60
CA GLY A 606 29.39 9.97 4.34
C GLY A 606 30.13 11.19 4.94
N LYS A 607 29.44 12.32 5.09
CA LYS A 607 29.98 13.52 5.78
C LYS A 607 30.16 13.30 7.27
N GLY A 608 29.29 12.52 7.90
CA GLY A 608 29.39 12.13 9.30
C GLY A 608 29.07 13.21 10.33
N ASP A 609 28.68 14.40 9.92
CA ASP A 609 28.45 15.57 10.78
C ASP A 609 27.00 15.69 11.28
N LEU A 610 26.05 14.93 10.71
CA LEU A 610 24.61 15.00 10.94
C LEU A 610 24.02 16.37 10.55
N ASP A 611 24.45 16.91 9.43
CA ASP A 611 24.06 18.23 8.93
C ASP A 611 22.53 18.43 8.97
N GLY A 612 22.09 19.58 9.47
CA GLY A 612 20.67 19.91 9.65
C GLY A 612 20.02 19.33 10.90
N LEU A 613 20.68 18.42 11.65
CA LEU A 613 20.20 17.90 12.92
C LEU A 613 20.85 18.63 14.11
N VAL A 614 20.02 18.97 15.08
CA VAL A 614 20.44 19.55 16.36
C VAL A 614 20.53 18.43 17.40
N LEU A 615 21.68 18.34 18.05
CA LEU A 615 21.93 17.38 19.12
C LEU A 615 21.79 18.06 20.48
N GLY A 616 20.87 17.59 21.32
CA GLY A 616 20.78 17.99 22.74
C GLY A 616 21.86 17.28 23.51
N THR A 617 22.66 18.04 24.26
CA THR A 617 23.60 17.52 25.28
C THR A 617 23.00 17.63 26.67
N ARG A 618 23.57 16.90 27.65
CA ARG A 618 23.14 16.96 29.07
C ARG A 618 23.27 18.36 29.64
#